data_d55d249b613b8878713c4858feeb3255
#
_entry.id   d55d249b613b8878713c4858feeb3255
#
_cell.length_a   1.000
_cell.length_b   1.000
_cell.length_c   1.000
_cell.angle_alpha   90.00
_cell.angle_beta   90.00
_cell.angle_gamma   90.00
#
_symmetry.space_group_name_H-M   'P 1'
#
loop_
_entity.id
_entity.type
_entity.pdbx_description
1 polymer ?
#
loop_
_entity_poly.entity_id
_entity_poly.type
_entity_poly.pdbx_seq_one_letter_code
_entity_poly.pdbx_strand_id
1 'polypeptide(L)'
;CVGLPGQTLEIKDRIIYLDGKANKEPDNVQYRYLVKTKRPIPDDLAHELGISKEDMMMYYTDASVYNMPLTEKAKAGLLARKDIVVSIENTPADDAGGLYPLNMYKNWTTDNYGPVWIPKKGETVKLTIENLPVYERPIHVYEGNELAVKDGKININGKETDEYTFKMDYYWMMGDNRHNSADSRFWGFVPEDHVVGKPIFIWLSLDNDRGWLDGKIRWNRLFTFVDNIK
;
A
#
# COMPACT_ATOMS: atom_id res chain seq x y z
N CYS A 1 5.12 7.02 2.42
CA CYS A 1 6.29 6.52 1.70
C CYS A 1 6.85 5.31 2.44
N VAL A 2 7.03 4.20 1.75
CA VAL A 2 7.48 2.94 2.35
C VAL A 2 8.92 2.63 1.95
N GLY A 3 9.27 2.81 0.69
CA GLY A 3 10.62 2.57 0.20
C GLY A 3 11.29 3.83 -0.32
N LEU A 4 12.58 3.98 -0.01
CA LEU A 4 13.42 5.12 -0.37
C LEU A 4 14.37 4.79 -1.53
N PRO A 5 14.90 5.81 -2.25
CA PRO A 5 15.83 5.60 -3.35
C PRO A 5 17.05 4.75 -2.94
N GLY A 6 17.40 3.76 -3.75
CA GLY A 6 18.51 2.84 -3.53
C GLY A 6 18.18 1.61 -2.69
N GLN A 7 17.01 1.55 -2.06
CA GLN A 7 16.59 0.39 -1.28
C GLN A 7 16.00 -0.72 -2.16
N THR A 8 16.14 -1.96 -1.72
CA THR A 8 15.43 -3.10 -2.31
C THR A 8 14.22 -3.43 -1.44
N LEU A 9 13.03 -3.35 -2.04
CA LEU A 9 11.76 -3.65 -1.40
C LEU A 9 11.28 -5.05 -1.78
N GLU A 10 10.82 -5.80 -0.78
CA GLU A 10 10.19 -7.11 -0.94
C GLU A 10 9.04 -7.24 0.07
N ILE A 11 7.92 -7.84 -0.34
CA ILE A 11 6.80 -8.16 0.54
C ILE A 11 6.68 -9.68 0.62
N LYS A 12 6.69 -10.23 1.83
CA LYS A 12 6.50 -11.66 2.11
C LYS A 12 5.43 -11.80 3.17
N ASP A 13 4.34 -12.46 2.83
CA ASP A 13 3.20 -12.71 3.73
C ASP A 13 2.77 -11.42 4.46
N ARG A 14 2.60 -10.32 3.68
CA ARG A 14 2.22 -8.96 4.14
C ARG A 14 3.33 -8.18 4.82
N ILE A 15 4.43 -8.82 5.24
CA ILE A 15 5.55 -8.15 5.89
C ILE A 15 6.44 -7.50 4.81
N ILE A 16 6.69 -6.20 4.97
CA ILE A 16 7.58 -5.45 4.09
C ILE A 16 9.01 -5.60 4.57
N TYR A 17 9.89 -5.96 3.65
CA TYR A 17 11.34 -6.01 3.87
C TYR A 17 11.99 -4.90 3.04
N LEU A 18 12.88 -4.15 3.67
CA LEU A 18 13.75 -3.18 3.02
C LEU A 18 15.20 -3.62 3.22
N ASP A 19 15.92 -3.85 2.12
CA ASP A 19 17.29 -4.39 2.12
C ASP A 19 17.42 -5.68 2.95
N GLY A 20 16.40 -6.55 2.85
CA GLY A 20 16.32 -7.83 3.55
C GLY A 20 15.94 -7.74 5.03
N LYS A 21 15.68 -6.54 5.57
CA LYS A 21 15.26 -6.34 6.96
C LYS A 21 13.78 -6.02 7.04
N ALA A 22 13.06 -6.69 7.94
CA ALA A 22 11.65 -6.41 8.16
C ALA A 22 11.46 -4.96 8.61
N ASN A 23 10.60 -4.24 7.90
CA ASN A 23 10.23 -2.87 8.22
C ASN A 23 9.09 -2.86 9.26
N LYS A 24 9.20 -1.98 10.27
CA LYS A 24 8.11 -1.78 11.22
C LYS A 24 7.00 -0.98 10.56
N GLU A 25 5.82 -1.56 10.49
CA GLU A 25 4.65 -0.86 9.97
C GLU A 25 4.07 0.15 10.97
N PRO A 26 3.46 1.24 10.49
CA PRO A 26 2.65 2.13 11.32
C PRO A 26 1.47 1.40 11.98
N ASP A 27 1.09 1.82 13.18
CA ASP A 27 0.02 1.16 13.96
C ASP A 27 -1.37 1.21 13.29
N ASN A 28 -1.58 2.14 12.35
CA ASN A 28 -2.85 2.33 11.65
C ASN A 28 -2.96 1.58 10.32
N VAL A 29 -1.97 0.74 9.98
CA VAL A 29 -2.04 -0.09 8.78
C VAL A 29 -3.17 -1.11 8.91
N GLN A 30 -3.93 -1.25 7.83
CA GLN A 30 -5.09 -2.14 7.76
C GLN A 30 -4.89 -3.19 6.67
N TYR A 31 -5.26 -4.42 7.01
CA TYR A 31 -5.41 -5.52 6.06
C TYR A 31 -6.84 -6.03 6.09
N ARG A 32 -7.28 -6.64 5.01
CA ARG A 32 -8.62 -7.22 4.92
C ARG A 32 -8.66 -8.58 5.57
N TYR A 33 -9.72 -8.79 6.36
CA TYR A 33 -9.99 -10.04 7.08
C TYR A 33 -11.43 -10.49 6.87
N LEU A 34 -11.60 -11.82 6.83
CA LEU A 34 -12.90 -12.47 6.93
C LEU A 34 -13.24 -12.65 8.41
N VAL A 35 -14.26 -11.93 8.88
CA VAL A 35 -14.71 -11.96 10.27
C VAL A 35 -16.05 -12.70 10.35
N LYS A 36 -16.06 -13.91 10.93
CA LYS A 36 -17.28 -14.66 11.20
C LYS A 36 -17.84 -14.28 12.56
N THR A 37 -19.15 -14.03 12.62
CA THR A 37 -19.81 -13.57 13.84
C THR A 37 -21.03 -14.41 14.17
N LYS A 38 -21.41 -14.43 15.45
CA LYS A 38 -22.66 -15.07 15.96
C LYS A 38 -23.86 -14.14 15.85
N ARG A 39 -23.61 -12.83 15.82
CA ARG A 39 -24.59 -11.74 15.70
C ARG A 39 -23.92 -10.52 15.10
N PRO A 40 -24.67 -9.53 14.60
CA PRO A 40 -24.09 -8.30 14.06
C PRO A 40 -23.17 -7.59 15.06
N ILE A 41 -22.11 -6.97 14.54
CA ILE A 41 -21.20 -6.14 15.33
C ILE A 41 -21.96 -4.85 15.68
N PRO A 42 -22.10 -4.49 16.98
CA PRO A 42 -22.75 -3.25 17.38
C PRO A 42 -21.97 -2.02 16.91
N ASP A 43 -22.70 -0.94 16.54
CA ASP A 43 -22.10 0.31 16.03
C ASP A 43 -21.17 0.97 17.03
N ASP A 44 -21.49 0.93 18.34
CA ASP A 44 -20.66 1.45 19.40
C ASP A 44 -19.32 0.71 19.52
N LEU A 45 -19.34 -0.61 19.43
CA LEU A 45 -18.13 -1.43 19.42
C LEU A 45 -17.28 -1.16 18.18
N ALA A 46 -17.90 -1.08 17.00
CA ALA A 46 -17.17 -0.77 15.76
C ALA A 46 -16.49 0.60 15.88
N HIS A 47 -17.19 1.60 16.36
CA HIS A 47 -16.65 2.94 16.57
C HIS A 47 -15.50 2.96 17.61
N GLU A 48 -15.63 2.25 18.74
CA GLU A 48 -14.57 2.11 19.75
C GLU A 48 -13.29 1.51 19.15
N LEU A 49 -13.44 0.56 18.26
CA LEU A 49 -12.33 -0.12 17.58
C LEU A 49 -11.81 0.64 16.33
N GLY A 50 -12.45 1.77 15.97
CA GLY A 50 -12.07 2.57 14.81
C GLY A 50 -12.43 1.91 13.47
N ILE A 51 -13.43 1.04 13.46
CA ILE A 51 -13.98 0.41 12.26
C ILE A 51 -15.09 1.31 11.72
N SER A 52 -14.97 1.75 10.47
CA SER A 52 -15.96 2.63 9.85
C SER A 52 -17.25 1.87 9.49
N LYS A 53 -18.38 2.57 9.50
CA LYS A 53 -19.65 2.00 9.02
C LYS A 53 -19.58 1.64 7.54
N GLU A 54 -18.89 2.45 6.75
CA GLU A 54 -18.71 2.23 5.33
C GLU A 54 -17.98 0.90 5.08
N ASP A 55 -16.88 0.63 5.81
CA ASP A 55 -16.13 -0.62 5.69
C ASP A 55 -16.98 -1.84 6.05
N MET A 56 -17.78 -1.73 7.12
CA MET A 56 -18.70 -2.82 7.51
C MET A 56 -19.80 -3.07 6.48
N MET A 57 -20.37 -2.02 5.89
CA MET A 57 -21.47 -2.15 4.93
C MET A 57 -21.01 -2.60 3.54
N MET A 58 -19.86 -2.08 3.08
CA MET A 58 -19.36 -2.34 1.72
C MET A 58 -18.94 -3.81 1.53
N TYR A 59 -18.44 -4.45 2.58
CA TYR A 59 -17.86 -5.79 2.50
C TYR A 59 -18.70 -6.86 3.19
N TYR A 60 -19.93 -6.55 3.54
CA TYR A 60 -20.85 -7.50 4.16
C TYR A 60 -21.31 -8.57 3.15
N THR A 61 -21.05 -9.84 3.44
CA THR A 61 -21.34 -10.94 2.52
C THR A 61 -22.63 -11.67 2.87
N ASP A 62 -22.92 -11.84 4.17
CA ASP A 62 -24.16 -12.41 4.71
C ASP A 62 -24.34 -11.97 6.19
N ALA A 63 -25.42 -12.43 6.83
CA ALA A 63 -25.75 -12.05 8.21
C ALA A 63 -24.69 -12.43 9.27
N SER A 64 -23.65 -13.16 8.91
CA SER A 64 -22.65 -13.70 9.84
C SER A 64 -21.21 -13.54 9.40
N VAL A 65 -20.93 -12.99 8.19
CA VAL A 65 -19.58 -12.85 7.66
C VAL A 65 -19.34 -11.45 7.13
N TYR A 66 -18.30 -10.80 7.63
CA TYR A 66 -17.80 -9.51 7.12
C TYR A 66 -16.46 -9.73 6.42
N ASN A 67 -16.23 -9.06 5.30
CA ASN A 67 -14.93 -8.97 4.67
C ASN A 67 -14.49 -7.50 4.74
N MET A 68 -13.78 -7.12 5.80
CA MET A 68 -13.48 -5.74 6.12
C MET A 68 -12.03 -5.48 6.48
N PRO A 69 -11.52 -4.25 6.26
CA PRO A 69 -10.19 -3.86 6.67
C PRO A 69 -10.15 -3.67 8.21
N LEU A 70 -9.10 -4.19 8.84
CA LEU A 70 -8.86 -4.04 10.27
C LEU A 70 -7.39 -3.70 10.52
N THR A 71 -7.16 -2.80 11.49
CA THR A 71 -5.86 -2.67 12.14
C THR A 71 -5.63 -3.86 13.07
N GLU A 72 -4.39 -4.12 13.46
CA GLU A 72 -4.08 -5.18 14.46
C GLU A 72 -4.77 -4.91 15.80
N LYS A 73 -4.93 -3.62 16.20
CA LYS A 73 -5.69 -3.21 17.39
C LYS A 73 -7.17 -3.59 17.27
N ALA A 74 -7.80 -3.27 16.15
CA ALA A 74 -9.21 -3.58 15.91
C ALA A 74 -9.44 -5.10 15.88
N LYS A 75 -8.56 -5.83 15.20
CA LYS A 75 -8.58 -7.30 15.14
C LYS A 75 -8.48 -7.92 16.54
N ALA A 76 -7.52 -7.46 17.36
CA ALA A 76 -7.37 -7.95 18.73
C ALA A 76 -8.60 -7.63 19.59
N GLY A 77 -9.17 -6.43 19.46
CA GLY A 77 -10.39 -6.02 20.14
C GLY A 77 -11.60 -6.88 19.78
N LEU A 78 -11.76 -7.19 18.50
CA LEU A 78 -12.83 -8.11 18.04
C LEU A 78 -12.62 -9.53 18.54
N LEU A 79 -11.39 -10.08 18.51
CA LEU A 79 -11.07 -11.40 19.01
C LEU A 79 -11.34 -11.55 20.52
N ALA A 80 -11.28 -10.49 21.29
CA ALA A 80 -11.64 -10.47 22.71
C ALA A 80 -13.17 -10.65 22.93
N ARG A 81 -14.00 -10.34 21.93
CA ARG A 81 -15.47 -10.41 22.00
C ARG A 81 -16.00 -11.77 21.52
N LYS A 82 -15.71 -12.82 22.27
CA LYS A 82 -16.15 -14.20 21.99
C LYS A 82 -17.68 -14.38 22.00
N ASP A 83 -18.42 -13.45 22.57
CA ASP A 83 -19.87 -13.36 22.52
C ASP A 83 -20.40 -12.93 21.15
N ILE A 84 -19.55 -12.27 20.33
CA ILE A 84 -19.88 -11.77 19.00
C ILE A 84 -19.09 -12.54 17.93
N VAL A 85 -17.76 -12.64 18.06
CA VAL A 85 -16.85 -13.14 17.03
C VAL A 85 -16.60 -14.63 17.18
N VAL A 86 -16.72 -15.38 16.07
CA VAL A 86 -16.39 -16.81 15.96
C VAL A 86 -14.95 -16.99 15.54
N SER A 87 -14.56 -16.38 14.41
CA SER A 87 -13.20 -16.43 13.87
C SER A 87 -12.86 -15.16 13.10
N ILE A 88 -11.56 -14.87 12.98
CA ILE A 88 -10.99 -13.87 12.07
C ILE A 88 -9.89 -14.55 11.29
N GLU A 89 -10.04 -14.57 9.97
CA GLU A 89 -9.12 -15.20 9.03
C GLU A 89 -8.61 -14.18 8.03
N ASN A 90 -7.39 -14.35 7.53
CA ASN A 90 -6.90 -13.50 6.45
C ASN A 90 -7.78 -13.69 5.21
N THR A 91 -8.23 -12.62 4.59
CA THR A 91 -8.76 -12.69 3.24
C THR A 91 -7.65 -13.19 2.33
N PRO A 92 -7.90 -14.19 1.45
CA PRO A 92 -6.91 -14.60 0.45
C PRO A 92 -6.39 -13.38 -0.32
N ALA A 93 -5.08 -13.37 -0.60
CA ALA A 93 -4.50 -12.34 -1.45
C ALA A 93 -5.25 -12.33 -2.78
N ASP A 94 -5.67 -11.16 -3.20
CA ASP A 94 -6.31 -11.01 -4.49
C ASP A 94 -5.22 -11.13 -5.57
N ASP A 95 -5.37 -12.10 -6.49
CA ASP A 95 -4.59 -12.19 -7.72
C ASP A 95 -5.00 -11.07 -8.70
N ALA A 96 -5.45 -9.94 -8.16
CA ALA A 96 -5.95 -8.82 -8.92
C ALA A 96 -4.95 -8.52 -10.03
N GLY A 97 -5.25 -9.00 -11.22
CA GLY A 97 -4.48 -8.72 -12.42
C GLY A 97 -4.24 -7.23 -12.51
N GLY A 98 -3.00 -6.81 -12.73
CA GLY A 98 -2.65 -5.41 -12.79
C GLY A 98 -1.54 -4.95 -11.85
N LEU A 99 -0.88 -5.88 -11.16
CA LEU A 99 0.34 -5.53 -10.40
C LEU A 99 1.46 -5.06 -11.35
N TYR A 100 2.20 -4.08 -10.89
CA TYR A 100 3.36 -3.54 -11.61
C TYR A 100 4.60 -4.48 -11.46
N PRO A 101 5.37 -4.71 -12.52
CA PRO A 101 5.07 -4.40 -13.91
C PRO A 101 3.97 -5.30 -14.46
N LEU A 102 3.09 -4.73 -15.26
CA LEU A 102 1.82 -5.35 -15.64
C LEU A 102 1.97 -6.79 -16.14
N ASN A 103 1.41 -7.75 -15.39
CA ASN A 103 1.30 -9.17 -15.74
C ASN A 103 2.62 -9.93 -16.01
N MET A 104 3.77 -9.40 -15.59
CA MET A 104 5.06 -10.02 -15.87
C MET A 104 5.42 -11.14 -14.88
N TYR A 105 5.06 -11.00 -13.62
CA TYR A 105 5.42 -11.95 -12.56
C TYR A 105 4.17 -12.65 -12.03
N LYS A 106 3.90 -13.85 -12.54
CA LYS A 106 2.68 -14.63 -12.25
C LYS A 106 2.52 -15.03 -10.78
N ASN A 107 3.61 -14.99 -10.01
CA ASN A 107 3.61 -15.38 -8.59
C ASN A 107 3.50 -14.18 -7.63
N TRP A 108 3.45 -12.95 -8.16
CA TRP A 108 3.30 -11.78 -7.32
C TRP A 108 1.83 -11.53 -7.00
N THR A 109 1.59 -11.21 -5.75
CA THR A 109 0.29 -10.79 -5.21
C THR A 109 0.48 -9.51 -4.42
N THR A 110 -0.61 -8.92 -3.94
CA THR A 110 -0.52 -7.75 -3.05
C THR A 110 0.19 -8.06 -1.73
N ASP A 111 0.20 -9.33 -1.31
CA ASP A 111 0.77 -9.83 -0.06
C ASP A 111 2.16 -10.45 -0.22
N ASN A 112 2.55 -10.80 -1.46
CA ASN A 112 3.85 -11.36 -1.82
C ASN A 112 4.34 -10.68 -3.11
N TYR A 113 5.32 -9.79 -3.00
CA TYR A 113 5.72 -8.90 -4.08
C TYR A 113 7.23 -8.64 -4.08
N GLY A 114 7.84 -8.55 -5.23
CA GLY A 114 9.27 -8.25 -5.36
C GLY A 114 10.16 -9.50 -5.36
N PRO A 115 11.49 -9.32 -5.10
CA PRO A 115 12.13 -8.05 -4.76
C PRO A 115 12.21 -7.06 -5.94
N VAL A 116 12.11 -5.75 -5.62
CA VAL A 116 12.36 -4.65 -6.57
C VAL A 116 13.33 -3.65 -5.98
N TRP A 117 14.36 -3.28 -6.74
CA TRP A 117 15.26 -2.20 -6.36
C TRP A 117 14.68 -0.85 -6.79
N ILE A 118 14.63 0.10 -5.87
CA ILE A 118 14.06 1.44 -6.09
C ILE A 118 15.14 2.33 -6.67
N PRO A 119 14.95 2.89 -7.89
CA PRO A 119 15.96 3.68 -8.54
C PRO A 119 16.40 4.90 -7.73
N LYS A 120 17.70 5.20 -7.79
CA LYS A 120 18.31 6.32 -7.12
C LYS A 120 19.14 7.13 -8.10
N LYS A 121 19.05 8.45 -7.99
CA LYS A 121 19.80 9.41 -8.80
C LYS A 121 21.29 9.13 -8.78
N GLY A 122 21.87 9.05 -9.98
CA GLY A 122 23.30 8.79 -10.18
C GLY A 122 23.70 7.33 -10.03
N GLU A 123 22.81 6.43 -9.62
CA GLU A 123 23.12 5.01 -9.56
C GLU A 123 22.72 4.29 -10.86
N THR A 124 23.51 3.29 -11.21
CA THR A 124 23.38 2.52 -12.45
C THR A 124 22.79 1.15 -12.15
N VAL A 125 21.77 0.77 -12.90
CA VAL A 125 21.20 -0.59 -12.87
C VAL A 125 21.63 -1.36 -14.12
N LYS A 126 21.97 -2.64 -13.95
CA LYS A 126 22.14 -3.55 -15.08
C LYS A 126 20.77 -3.96 -15.61
N LEU A 127 20.54 -3.74 -16.90
CA LEU A 127 19.29 -4.07 -17.58
C LEU A 127 19.37 -5.43 -18.24
N THR A 128 18.30 -6.20 -18.11
CA THR A 128 18.06 -7.44 -18.84
C THR A 128 16.63 -7.39 -19.40
N ILE A 129 16.33 -8.24 -20.39
CA ILE A 129 14.96 -8.36 -20.92
C ILE A 129 13.96 -8.72 -19.80
N GLU A 130 14.39 -9.48 -18.78
CA GLU A 130 13.54 -9.92 -17.68
C GLU A 130 13.22 -8.78 -16.70
N ASN A 131 14.20 -7.90 -16.38
CA ASN A 131 13.97 -6.81 -15.43
C ASN A 131 13.57 -5.49 -16.11
N LEU A 132 13.72 -5.38 -17.44
CA LEU A 132 13.38 -4.16 -18.17
C LEU A 132 11.97 -3.65 -17.89
N PRO A 133 10.92 -4.48 -17.80
CA PRO A 133 9.57 -4.00 -17.50
C PRO A 133 9.44 -3.26 -16.18
N VAL A 134 10.29 -3.59 -15.19
CA VAL A 134 10.34 -2.88 -13.90
C VAL A 134 10.86 -1.45 -14.07
N TYR A 135 11.78 -1.22 -15.01
CA TYR A 135 12.46 0.06 -15.19
C TYR A 135 12.04 0.82 -16.46
N GLU A 136 11.22 0.20 -17.30
CA GLU A 136 10.77 0.80 -18.57
C GLU A 136 10.09 2.15 -18.35
N ARG A 137 9.12 2.22 -17.42
CA ARG A 137 8.39 3.45 -17.15
C ARG A 137 9.27 4.57 -16.58
N PRO A 138 10.13 4.34 -15.59
CA PRO A 138 11.16 5.30 -15.18
C PRO A 138 12.01 5.81 -16.33
N ILE A 139 12.58 4.92 -17.14
CA ILE A 139 13.51 5.28 -18.21
C ILE A 139 12.81 6.01 -19.35
N HIS A 140 11.70 5.46 -19.83
CA HIS A 140 11.02 5.98 -21.01
C HIS A 140 10.12 7.17 -20.71
N VAL A 141 9.21 7.01 -19.73
CA VAL A 141 8.15 7.99 -19.47
C VAL A 141 8.66 9.13 -18.60
N TYR A 142 9.29 8.82 -17.47
CA TYR A 142 9.67 9.86 -16.51
C TYR A 142 10.98 10.57 -16.88
N GLU A 143 11.94 9.86 -17.45
CA GLU A 143 13.22 10.46 -17.86
C GLU A 143 13.32 10.77 -19.37
N GLY A 144 12.22 10.52 -20.11
CA GLY A 144 12.03 10.97 -21.50
C GLY A 144 12.96 10.33 -22.52
N ASN A 145 13.44 9.10 -22.25
CA ASN A 145 14.32 8.42 -23.20
C ASN A 145 13.51 7.60 -24.22
N GLU A 146 14.04 7.51 -25.44
CA GLU A 146 13.56 6.50 -26.39
C GLU A 146 14.04 5.12 -25.94
N LEU A 147 13.13 4.18 -25.76
CA LEU A 147 13.43 2.81 -25.37
C LEU A 147 12.86 1.82 -26.38
N ALA A 148 13.69 0.91 -26.87
CA ALA A 148 13.27 -0.13 -27.79
C ALA A 148 14.03 -1.42 -27.52
N VAL A 149 13.37 -2.56 -27.78
CA VAL A 149 14.01 -3.87 -27.80
C VAL A 149 14.07 -4.32 -29.27
N LYS A 150 15.27 -4.57 -29.80
CA LYS A 150 15.52 -5.05 -31.15
C LYS A 150 16.42 -6.28 -31.08
N ASP A 151 16.01 -7.35 -31.70
CA ASP A 151 16.77 -8.62 -31.76
C ASP A 151 17.22 -9.11 -30.37
N GLY A 152 16.36 -8.95 -29.36
CA GLY A 152 16.64 -9.34 -27.97
C GLY A 152 17.61 -8.39 -27.23
N LYS A 153 17.95 -7.23 -27.79
CA LYS A 153 18.87 -6.25 -27.22
C LYS A 153 18.14 -4.97 -26.88
N ILE A 154 18.51 -4.38 -25.76
CA ILE A 154 17.94 -3.12 -25.25
C ILE A 154 18.66 -1.96 -25.94
N ASN A 155 17.89 -1.02 -26.48
CA ASN A 155 18.37 0.21 -27.09
C ASN A 155 17.76 1.41 -26.39
N ILE A 156 18.61 2.32 -25.90
CA ILE A 156 18.19 3.58 -25.28
C ILE A 156 18.76 4.73 -26.12
N ASN A 157 17.88 5.62 -26.61
CA ASN A 157 18.23 6.74 -27.49
C ASN A 157 19.05 6.29 -28.72
N GLY A 158 18.69 5.14 -29.33
CA GLY A 158 19.36 4.59 -30.51
C GLY A 158 20.66 3.86 -30.23
N LYS A 159 21.13 3.78 -28.98
CA LYS A 159 22.37 3.08 -28.61
C LYS A 159 22.02 1.79 -27.88
N GLU A 160 22.64 0.66 -28.32
CA GLU A 160 22.59 -0.61 -27.60
C GLU A 160 23.27 -0.46 -26.23
N THR A 161 22.61 -0.90 -25.16
CA THR A 161 23.13 -0.86 -23.78
C THR A 161 22.48 -1.94 -22.93
N ASP A 162 23.21 -2.43 -21.93
CA ASP A 162 22.72 -3.33 -20.89
C ASP A 162 22.72 -2.67 -19.50
N GLU A 163 22.85 -1.35 -19.46
CA GLU A 163 22.81 -0.58 -18.21
C GLU A 163 22.14 0.77 -18.40
N TYR A 164 21.62 1.34 -17.28
CA TYR A 164 21.05 2.66 -17.27
C TYR A 164 21.38 3.37 -15.95
N THR A 165 21.82 4.65 -16.04
CA THR A 165 22.07 5.53 -14.88
C THR A 165 20.89 6.47 -14.71
N PHE A 166 20.20 6.40 -13.57
CA PHE A 166 19.02 7.22 -13.29
C PHE A 166 19.37 8.68 -13.03
N LYS A 167 18.52 9.59 -13.54
CA LYS A 167 18.68 11.05 -13.40
C LYS A 167 17.92 11.63 -12.23
N MET A 168 16.95 10.87 -11.67
CA MET A 168 16.08 11.27 -10.56
C MET A 168 16.07 10.20 -9.46
N ASP A 169 15.69 10.63 -8.26
CA ASP A 169 15.32 9.73 -7.17
C ASP A 169 13.89 9.22 -7.36
N TYR A 170 13.66 7.97 -6.95
CA TYR A 170 12.35 7.34 -7.01
C TYR A 170 11.94 6.82 -5.63
N TYR A 171 10.65 6.75 -5.40
CA TYR A 171 10.05 6.34 -4.14
C TYR A 171 9.05 5.22 -4.37
N TRP A 172 8.80 4.43 -3.31
CA TRP A 172 7.74 3.43 -3.30
C TRP A 172 6.69 3.83 -2.28
N MET A 173 5.48 4.12 -2.77
CA MET A 173 4.37 4.58 -1.96
C MET A 173 3.36 3.45 -1.76
N MET A 174 2.89 3.27 -0.54
CA MET A 174 1.81 2.33 -0.24
C MET A 174 0.79 2.99 0.69
N GLY A 175 -0.50 2.77 0.41
CA GLY A 175 -1.59 3.23 1.27
C GLY A 175 -1.70 2.41 2.55
N ASP A 176 -2.18 3.01 3.63
CA ASP A 176 -2.31 2.34 4.92
C ASP A 176 -3.41 1.26 4.90
N ASN A 177 -4.47 1.43 4.10
CA ASN A 177 -5.41 0.36 3.81
C ASN A 177 -4.88 -0.52 2.67
N ARG A 178 -4.02 -1.49 3.01
CA ARG A 178 -3.20 -2.28 2.09
C ARG A 178 -3.97 -2.98 0.99
N HIS A 179 -5.16 -3.48 1.27
CA HIS A 179 -5.99 -4.20 0.28
C HIS A 179 -7.06 -3.32 -0.40
N ASN A 180 -7.09 -2.03 -0.07
CA ASN A 180 -7.99 -1.05 -0.67
C ASN A 180 -7.22 0.22 -1.05
N SER A 181 -6.09 0.05 -1.73
CA SER A 181 -5.21 1.13 -2.16
C SER A 181 -4.68 0.85 -3.56
N ALA A 182 -4.92 1.79 -4.47
CA ALA A 182 -4.23 1.84 -5.75
C ALA A 182 -2.90 2.58 -5.54
N ASP A 183 -1.81 1.83 -5.29
CA ASP A 183 -0.51 2.37 -4.92
C ASP A 183 0.63 1.82 -5.79
N SER A 184 1.89 1.99 -5.38
CA SER A 184 3.06 1.60 -6.18
C SER A 184 3.08 0.12 -6.61
N ARG A 185 2.38 -0.75 -5.89
CA ARG A 185 2.23 -2.16 -6.32
C ARG A 185 1.46 -2.29 -7.65
N PHE A 186 0.67 -1.28 -8.02
CA PHE A 186 -0.15 -1.26 -9.24
C PHE A 186 0.42 -0.34 -10.34
N TRP A 187 1.03 0.79 -9.99
CA TRP A 187 1.51 1.75 -10.98
C TRP A 187 3.03 2.02 -10.93
N GLY A 188 3.77 1.40 -10.00
CA GLY A 188 5.22 1.44 -9.95
C GLY A 188 5.79 2.60 -9.14
N PHE A 189 6.98 3.02 -9.51
CA PHE A 189 7.75 4.06 -8.81
C PHE A 189 7.16 5.45 -8.95
N VAL A 190 7.34 6.28 -7.90
CA VAL A 190 7.05 7.72 -7.91
C VAL A 190 8.35 8.50 -8.09
N PRO A 191 8.54 9.25 -9.17
CA PRO A 191 9.72 10.08 -9.33
C PRO A 191 9.70 11.30 -8.38
N GLU A 192 10.86 11.83 -8.03
CA GLU A 192 11.01 12.93 -7.05
C GLU A 192 10.21 14.17 -7.40
N ASP A 193 10.05 14.49 -8.68
CA ASP A 193 9.32 15.66 -9.17
C ASP A 193 7.78 15.50 -9.11
N HIS A 194 7.27 14.31 -8.80
CA HIS A 194 5.86 14.04 -8.56
C HIS A 194 5.49 14.09 -7.06
N VAL A 195 6.48 14.24 -6.18
CA VAL A 195 6.25 14.36 -4.74
C VAL A 195 5.82 15.77 -4.40
N VAL A 196 4.53 15.96 -4.12
CA VAL A 196 3.95 17.29 -3.81
C VAL A 196 4.36 17.76 -2.41
N GLY A 197 4.41 16.85 -1.44
CA GLY A 197 4.81 17.19 -0.07
C GLY A 197 4.25 16.22 0.98
N LYS A 198 4.57 16.50 2.26
CA LYS A 198 4.06 15.79 3.44
C LYS A 198 3.11 16.72 4.21
N PRO A 199 1.88 16.28 4.58
CA PRO A 199 1.04 17.06 5.47
C PRO A 199 1.72 17.17 6.84
N ILE A 200 1.74 18.39 7.40
CA ILE A 200 2.43 18.66 8.68
C ILE A 200 1.43 18.99 9.78
N PHE A 201 0.29 19.61 9.44
CA PHE A 201 -0.62 20.20 10.39
C PHE A 201 -2.07 19.91 10.05
N ILE A 202 -2.88 19.56 11.05
CA ILE A 202 -4.32 19.36 10.94
C ILE A 202 -5.03 20.51 11.63
N TRP A 203 -5.73 21.32 10.85
CA TRP A 203 -6.53 22.43 11.38
C TRP A 203 -7.98 22.00 11.70
N LEU A 204 -8.51 20.97 11.04
CA LEU A 204 -9.83 20.41 11.27
C LEU A 204 -9.85 18.90 10.97
N SER A 205 -10.48 18.12 11.83
CA SER A 205 -10.72 16.69 11.64
C SER A 205 -12.18 16.37 11.94
N LEU A 206 -12.87 15.76 10.98
CA LEU A 206 -14.27 15.38 11.09
C LEU A 206 -14.41 13.85 11.13
N ASP A 207 -15.39 13.38 11.90
CA ASP A 207 -15.84 12.01 11.92
C ASP A 207 -17.04 11.86 10.98
N ASN A 208 -16.91 11.07 9.93
CA ASN A 208 -17.98 10.89 8.94
C ASN A 208 -19.14 10.03 9.48
N ASP A 209 -18.88 9.19 10.47
CA ASP A 209 -19.87 8.30 11.07
C ASP A 209 -20.73 9.00 12.14
N ARG A 210 -20.42 10.27 12.48
CA ARG A 210 -21.11 11.05 13.53
C ARG A 210 -21.80 12.29 13.01
N GLY A 211 -22.93 12.62 13.63
CA GLY A 211 -23.67 13.86 13.40
C GLY A 211 -23.02 15.07 14.08
N TRP A 212 -23.40 16.29 13.65
CA TRP A 212 -22.88 17.55 14.20
C TRP A 212 -23.05 17.69 15.72
N LEU A 213 -24.16 17.15 16.28
CA LEU A 213 -24.45 17.16 17.70
C LEU A 213 -23.91 15.93 18.45
N ASP A 214 -23.33 14.97 17.73
CA ASP A 214 -22.92 13.68 18.28
C ASP A 214 -21.41 13.43 18.06
N GLY A 215 -20.60 14.48 18.15
CA GLY A 215 -19.16 14.37 18.13
C GLY A 215 -18.50 14.31 16.75
N LYS A 216 -19.12 14.95 15.74
CA LYS A 216 -18.56 15.06 14.38
C LYS A 216 -17.16 15.69 14.35
N ILE A 217 -16.89 16.64 15.25
CA ILE A 217 -15.56 17.27 15.35
C ILE A 217 -14.68 16.43 16.25
N ARG A 218 -13.56 15.96 15.73
CA ARG A 218 -12.53 15.24 16.49
C ARG A 218 -11.62 16.25 17.19
N TRP A 219 -12.07 16.77 18.33
CA TRP A 219 -11.39 17.82 19.10
C TRP A 219 -9.95 17.50 19.47
N ASN A 220 -9.64 16.21 19.68
CA ASN A 220 -8.30 15.73 20.00
C ASN A 220 -7.31 15.82 18.83
N ARG A 221 -7.80 16.09 17.60
CA ARG A 221 -6.99 16.27 16.39
C ARG A 221 -7.04 17.70 15.86
N LEU A 222 -7.80 18.59 16.52
CA LEU A 222 -7.92 19.97 16.09
C LEU A 222 -6.64 20.74 16.42
N PHE A 223 -6.11 21.51 15.44
CA PHE A 223 -4.89 22.31 15.57
C PHE A 223 -3.68 21.52 16.09
N THR A 224 -3.48 20.31 15.56
CA THR A 224 -2.36 19.44 15.94
C THR A 224 -1.44 19.11 14.78
N PHE A 225 -0.19 18.76 15.07
CA PHE A 225 0.72 18.25 14.07
C PHE A 225 0.43 16.79 13.75
N VAL A 226 0.58 16.40 12.47
CA VAL A 226 0.31 15.03 12.02
C VAL A 226 1.14 14.01 12.79
N ASP A 227 2.40 14.32 13.10
CA ASP A 227 3.32 13.43 13.81
C ASP A 227 2.92 13.19 15.29
N ASN A 228 1.99 13.99 15.85
CA ASN A 228 1.47 13.85 17.21
C ASN A 228 0.19 12.98 17.30
N ILE A 229 -0.34 12.53 16.17
CA ILE A 229 -1.51 11.66 16.15
C ILE A 229 -1.06 10.23 16.38
N LYS A 230 -1.50 9.67 17.50
CA LYS A 230 -1.31 8.26 17.88
C LYS A 230 -2.58 7.47 17.60
#